data_dccc08c7a448aecc623a1fc21a527df7
#
_entry.id   dccc08c7a448aecc623a1fc21a527df7
#
_cell.length_a   1.000
_cell.length_b   1.000
_cell.length_c   1.000
_cell.angle_alpha   90.00
_cell.angle_beta   90.00
_cell.angle_gamma   90.00
#
_symmetry.space_group_name_H-M   'P 1'
#
loop_
_entity.id
_entity.type
_entity.pdbx_description
1 polymer ?
#
loop_
_entity_poly.entity_id
_entity_poly.type
_entity_poly.pdbx_seq_one_letter_code
_entity_poly.pdbx_strand_id
1 'polypeptide(L)'
;MKLGFSSRLPEDLSDSPFFLQLSALKRKVGTWTDLTVSTPLSAGIPFDLDSVLSAASGNFSVWNPDSSGWLQTREAVARYFAERGGSFDVEHIQLTASTSEAYSILFKTLCNPGDAILTPVPGYPLLDSLAALEFLKTFPYFLTCADGKWRLDSGSLCAFPPQTKILLIVSPNNPTGHVFSKEEWNAAVEMASRENWAIVVDEVFGDFIYDGTERPWNWDSKDVPVFFLGGLSKSVGSPQLKLGWMAYRPGRLGARLKEAVEYVADAYLSVSSPAFALATPMLSHSLEYKAKIQKRICDNLSVLRSVFGQVEVVPNVQGGWYAALHFDGEEDDVLTLRLLRKHGILVQPGFLFDFPEDGWIVVSLLTETSAFEQALRKIAQETRAR
;
A
#
# COMPACT_ATOMS: atom_id res chain seq x y z
N MET A 1 -19.22 -32.68 18.38
CA MET A 1 -18.79 -31.88 17.21
C MET A 1 -17.36 -32.27 16.89
N LYS A 2 -17.01 -32.49 15.61
CA LYS A 2 -15.61 -32.66 15.20
C LYS A 2 -14.92 -31.29 15.22
N LEU A 3 -13.66 -31.22 15.68
CA LEU A 3 -12.84 -30.02 15.57
C LEU A 3 -12.69 -29.66 14.09
N GLY A 4 -12.96 -28.42 13.72
CA GLY A 4 -12.78 -27.85 12.38
C GLY A 4 -11.97 -26.56 12.43
N PHE A 5 -11.58 -26.04 11.28
CA PHE A 5 -10.95 -24.72 11.19
C PHE A 5 -11.96 -23.58 11.43
N SER A 6 -11.43 -22.40 11.76
CA SER A 6 -12.24 -21.19 11.90
C SER A 6 -12.87 -20.80 10.57
N SER A 7 -14.11 -20.31 10.61
CA SER A 7 -14.80 -19.74 9.45
C SER A 7 -14.18 -18.43 8.89
N ARG A 8 -13.12 -17.94 9.55
CA ARG A 8 -12.28 -16.84 9.02
C ARG A 8 -11.42 -17.27 7.82
N LEU A 9 -11.12 -18.56 7.75
CA LEU A 9 -10.27 -19.10 6.69
C LEU A 9 -11.12 -19.42 5.46
N PRO A 10 -10.57 -19.24 4.26
CA PRO A 10 -11.20 -19.75 3.04
C PRO A 10 -11.44 -21.27 3.14
N GLU A 11 -12.52 -21.75 2.52
CA GLU A 11 -12.81 -23.18 2.47
C GLU A 11 -11.71 -23.95 1.73
N ASP A 12 -11.13 -23.36 0.69
CA ASP A 12 -10.00 -23.90 -0.06
C ASP A 12 -8.76 -23.01 0.15
N LEU A 13 -7.71 -23.61 0.70
CA LEU A 13 -6.39 -23.00 0.92
C LEU A 13 -5.36 -23.45 -0.13
N SER A 14 -5.77 -24.21 -1.13
CA SER A 14 -4.87 -24.64 -2.22
C SER A 14 -4.51 -23.49 -3.14
N ASP A 15 -3.35 -23.59 -3.76
CA ASP A 15 -2.95 -22.64 -4.81
C ASP A 15 -3.96 -22.71 -5.97
N SER A 16 -4.37 -21.56 -6.48
CA SER A 16 -5.21 -21.50 -7.67
C SER A 16 -4.52 -22.15 -8.88
N PRO A 17 -5.29 -22.61 -9.88
CA PRO A 17 -4.74 -23.21 -11.11
C PRO A 17 -3.69 -22.30 -11.78
N PHE A 18 -3.88 -21.00 -11.75
CA PHE A 18 -2.92 -20.02 -12.27
C PHE A 18 -1.57 -20.10 -11.53
N PHE A 19 -1.57 -20.07 -10.20
CA PHE A 19 -0.31 -20.12 -9.42
C PHE A 19 0.41 -21.46 -9.55
N LEU A 20 -0.32 -22.56 -9.69
CA LEU A 20 0.27 -23.87 -9.99
C LEU A 20 0.96 -23.88 -11.35
N GLN A 21 0.30 -23.33 -12.40
CA GLN A 21 0.88 -23.20 -13.73
C GLN A 21 2.09 -22.25 -13.74
N LEU A 22 1.98 -21.11 -13.08
CA LEU A 22 3.06 -20.13 -12.97
C LEU A 22 4.28 -20.73 -12.30
N SER A 23 4.10 -21.46 -11.20
CA SER A 23 5.17 -22.12 -10.45
C SER A 23 5.85 -23.21 -11.30
N ALA A 24 5.08 -23.99 -12.05
CA ALA A 24 5.62 -24.98 -12.97
C ALA A 24 6.41 -24.34 -14.11
N LEU A 25 5.88 -23.24 -14.66
CA LEU A 25 6.54 -22.49 -15.74
C LEU A 25 7.84 -21.83 -15.28
N LYS A 26 7.86 -21.22 -14.09
CA LYS A 26 9.08 -20.66 -13.47
C LYS A 26 10.19 -21.72 -13.36
N ARG A 27 9.86 -22.93 -12.90
CA ARG A 27 10.84 -24.04 -12.84
C ARG A 27 11.37 -24.43 -14.21
N LYS A 28 10.53 -24.38 -15.27
CA LYS A 28 10.91 -24.72 -16.64
C LYS A 28 11.77 -23.65 -17.31
N VAL A 29 11.45 -22.37 -17.08
CA VAL A 29 12.17 -21.22 -17.65
C VAL A 29 13.52 -21.02 -16.97
N GLY A 30 13.59 -21.25 -15.66
CA GLY A 30 14.81 -21.17 -14.84
C GLY A 30 15.20 -19.76 -14.45
N THR A 31 15.41 -18.86 -15.42
CA THR A 31 15.75 -17.44 -15.18
C THR A 31 14.79 -16.53 -15.94
N TRP A 32 14.45 -15.40 -15.33
CA TRP A 32 13.55 -14.41 -15.92
C TRP A 32 13.89 -12.99 -15.46
N THR A 33 13.45 -12.01 -16.24
CA THR A 33 13.40 -10.61 -15.81
C THR A 33 12.17 -10.41 -14.94
N ASP A 34 12.37 -10.02 -13.70
CA ASP A 34 11.29 -9.85 -12.72
C ASP A 34 10.81 -8.39 -12.71
N LEU A 35 9.61 -8.18 -13.22
CA LEU A 35 8.90 -6.89 -13.14
C LEU A 35 7.89 -6.85 -11.99
N THR A 36 8.00 -7.77 -11.01
CA THR A 36 7.11 -7.81 -9.84
C THR A 36 7.82 -7.43 -8.54
N VAL A 37 9.06 -6.95 -8.64
CA VAL A 37 9.92 -6.62 -7.48
C VAL A 37 9.22 -5.63 -6.57
N SER A 38 9.09 -5.98 -5.28
CA SER A 38 8.28 -5.22 -4.30
C SER A 38 9.12 -4.46 -3.26
N THR A 39 10.45 -4.57 -3.31
CA THR A 39 11.35 -3.88 -2.37
C THR A 39 12.56 -3.29 -3.09
N PRO A 40 13.02 -2.09 -2.71
CA PRO A 40 14.22 -1.47 -3.29
C PRO A 40 15.47 -2.33 -3.11
N LEU A 41 15.63 -3.01 -1.98
CA LEU A 41 16.76 -3.90 -1.74
C LEU A 41 16.81 -5.06 -2.74
N SER A 42 15.67 -5.71 -2.98
CA SER A 42 15.58 -6.79 -4.00
C SER A 42 15.78 -6.26 -5.41
N ALA A 43 15.53 -4.97 -5.64
CA ALA A 43 15.81 -4.28 -6.89
C ALA A 43 17.28 -3.84 -7.05
N GLY A 44 18.15 -4.17 -6.10
CA GLY A 44 19.56 -3.80 -6.12
C GLY A 44 19.83 -2.33 -5.84
N ILE A 45 18.91 -1.60 -5.19
CA ILE A 45 19.13 -0.22 -4.74
C ILE A 45 19.79 -0.28 -3.36
N PRO A 46 21.08 0.08 -3.22
CA PRO A 46 21.82 -0.11 -2.00
C PRO A 46 21.37 0.87 -0.90
N PHE A 47 21.21 0.34 0.29
CA PHE A 47 20.94 1.10 1.50
C PHE A 47 22.19 1.10 2.39
N ASP A 48 22.56 2.27 2.92
CA ASP A 48 23.71 2.39 3.83
C ASP A 48 23.31 1.98 5.25
N LEU A 49 23.32 0.67 5.48
CA LEU A 49 22.99 0.10 6.77
C LEU A 49 24.02 0.44 7.84
N ASP A 50 25.31 0.55 7.48
CA ASP A 50 26.40 0.80 8.43
C ASP A 50 26.27 2.18 9.07
N SER A 51 25.92 3.21 8.28
CA SER A 51 25.62 4.55 8.81
C SER A 51 24.46 4.54 9.79
N VAL A 52 23.39 3.80 9.46
CA VAL A 52 22.23 3.68 10.34
C VAL A 52 22.54 2.95 11.63
N LEU A 53 23.27 1.83 11.56
CA LEU A 53 23.69 1.08 12.75
C LEU A 53 24.62 1.91 13.64
N SER A 54 25.51 2.69 13.03
CA SER A 54 26.42 3.59 13.76
C SER A 54 25.68 4.72 14.47
N ALA A 55 24.58 5.20 13.87
CA ALA A 55 23.72 6.25 14.44
C ALA A 55 22.69 5.70 15.44
N ALA A 56 22.43 4.40 15.43
CA ALA A 56 21.53 3.76 16.39
C ALA A 56 22.19 3.71 17.77
N SER A 57 21.93 4.71 18.60
CA SER A 57 22.40 4.76 19.99
C SER A 57 21.62 3.72 20.82
N GLY A 58 22.29 2.61 21.07
CA GLY A 58 21.92 1.71 21.78
C GLY A 58 21.32 0.87 22.73
N ASN A 59 20.13 0.91 23.00
CA ASN A 59 19.50 0.03 23.98
C ASN A 59 18.70 -1.11 23.31
N PHE A 60 19.38 -1.93 22.50
CA PHE A 60 18.74 -3.13 21.92
C PHE A 60 18.27 -4.14 22.96
N SER A 61 18.79 -4.06 24.20
CA SER A 61 18.49 -4.95 25.31
C SER A 61 17.46 -4.39 26.31
N VAL A 62 16.98 -3.16 26.12
CA VAL A 62 16.00 -2.57 27.03
C VAL A 62 14.59 -3.05 26.68
N TRP A 63 13.93 -3.60 27.66
CA TRP A 63 12.50 -3.85 27.63
C TRP A 63 11.76 -2.65 28.27
N ASN A 64 11.04 -1.89 27.45
CA ASN A 64 10.18 -0.80 27.90
C ASN A 64 8.78 -0.98 27.28
N PRO A 65 7.88 -1.68 27.96
CA PRO A 65 6.53 -1.91 27.47
C PRO A 65 5.76 -0.60 27.48
N ASP A 66 5.36 -0.16 26.29
CA ASP A 66 4.50 1.00 26.07
C ASP A 66 3.53 0.60 24.95
N SER A 67 2.24 0.58 25.24
CA SER A 67 1.20 0.15 24.28
C SER A 67 1.18 1.02 23.02
N SER A 68 1.53 2.30 23.12
CA SER A 68 1.67 3.21 21.97
C SER A 68 3.03 3.09 21.27
N GLY A 69 4.01 2.42 21.88
CA GLY A 69 5.40 2.33 21.45
C GLY A 69 6.26 3.48 21.98
N TRP A 70 7.59 3.34 21.89
CA TRP A 70 8.54 4.27 22.50
C TRP A 70 8.30 5.71 22.10
N LEU A 71 8.26 6.62 23.10
CA LEU A 71 8.06 8.04 22.90
C LEU A 71 9.04 8.63 21.88
N GLN A 72 10.32 8.33 21.98
CA GLN A 72 11.36 8.81 21.06
C GLN A 72 11.08 8.40 19.59
N THR A 73 10.54 7.23 19.38
CA THR A 73 10.17 6.75 18.03
C THR A 73 8.89 7.42 17.55
N ARG A 74 7.90 7.64 18.43
CA ARG A 74 6.69 8.43 18.10
C ARG A 74 7.05 9.87 17.75
N GLU A 75 7.97 10.49 18.48
CA GLU A 75 8.51 11.83 18.15
C GLU A 75 9.23 11.83 16.79
N ALA A 76 9.97 10.78 16.45
CA ALA A 76 10.61 10.67 15.13
C ALA A 76 9.57 10.56 14.00
N VAL A 77 8.46 9.86 14.23
CA VAL A 77 7.33 9.79 13.29
C VAL A 77 6.62 11.15 13.21
N ALA A 78 6.41 11.87 14.33
CA ALA A 78 5.86 13.23 14.31
C ALA A 78 6.72 14.19 13.49
N ARG A 79 8.06 14.13 13.65
CA ARG A 79 9.01 14.90 12.83
C ARG A 79 8.94 14.51 11.35
N TYR A 80 8.84 13.21 11.07
CA TYR A 80 8.65 12.72 9.69
C TYR A 80 7.45 13.36 9.00
N PHE A 81 6.32 13.51 9.69
CA PHE A 81 5.16 14.23 9.16
C PHE A 81 5.42 15.74 9.06
N ALA A 82 6.00 16.37 10.10
CA ALA A 82 6.26 17.80 10.13
C ALA A 82 7.17 18.27 8.99
N GLU A 83 8.23 17.53 8.68
CA GLU A 83 9.12 17.78 7.55
C GLU A 83 8.42 17.74 6.18
N ARG A 84 7.21 17.17 6.13
CA ARG A 84 6.38 17.02 4.93
C ARG A 84 5.11 17.89 4.96
N GLY A 85 5.06 18.82 5.89
CA GLY A 85 3.95 19.76 6.04
C GLY A 85 2.75 19.22 6.84
N GLY A 86 2.82 18.00 7.38
CA GLY A 86 1.81 17.45 8.29
C GLY A 86 2.05 17.87 9.74
N SER A 87 1.00 17.84 10.57
CA SER A 87 1.12 18.09 12.01
C SER A 87 0.26 17.10 12.79
N PHE A 88 0.92 16.32 13.64
CA PHE A 88 0.27 15.36 14.53
C PHE A 88 0.82 15.47 15.93
N ASP A 89 -0.08 15.41 16.92
CA ASP A 89 0.30 15.25 18.31
C ASP A 89 0.94 13.87 18.49
N VAL A 90 2.05 13.82 19.21
CA VAL A 90 2.76 12.57 19.51
C VAL A 90 1.89 11.57 20.27
N GLU A 91 0.92 12.08 21.03
CA GLU A 91 -0.06 11.26 21.75
C GLU A 91 -1.11 10.61 20.81
N HIS A 92 -1.20 11.07 19.58
CA HIS A 92 -2.04 10.51 18.53
C HIS A 92 -1.22 9.71 17.49
N ILE A 93 -0.07 9.17 17.90
CA ILE A 93 0.76 8.27 17.10
C ILE A 93 0.87 6.93 17.81
N GLN A 94 0.38 5.88 17.15
CA GLN A 94 0.49 4.50 17.58
C GLN A 94 1.51 3.78 16.70
N LEU A 95 2.51 3.14 17.32
CA LEU A 95 3.48 2.29 16.61
C LEU A 95 2.96 0.85 16.55
N THR A 96 3.25 0.18 15.44
CA THR A 96 2.81 -1.19 15.15
C THR A 96 3.93 -1.97 14.47
N ALA A 97 3.86 -3.30 14.47
CA ALA A 97 4.84 -4.13 13.76
C ALA A 97 4.67 -4.06 12.23
N SER A 98 3.55 -3.56 11.73
CA SER A 98 3.28 -3.36 10.30
C SER A 98 2.00 -2.57 10.11
N THR A 99 1.75 -2.04 8.91
CA THR A 99 0.44 -1.50 8.56
C THR A 99 -0.66 -2.56 8.61
N SER A 100 -0.34 -3.84 8.34
CA SER A 100 -1.31 -4.93 8.51
C SER A 100 -1.78 -5.10 9.96
N GLU A 101 -0.88 -4.93 10.94
CA GLU A 101 -1.26 -4.90 12.35
C GLU A 101 -2.06 -3.63 12.69
N ALA A 102 -1.69 -2.47 12.13
CA ALA A 102 -2.46 -1.25 12.28
C ALA A 102 -3.90 -1.41 11.79
N TYR A 103 -4.11 -2.05 10.63
CA TYR A 103 -5.45 -2.41 10.15
C TYR A 103 -6.20 -3.30 11.15
N SER A 104 -5.56 -4.35 11.66
CA SER A 104 -6.18 -5.28 12.62
C SER A 104 -6.58 -4.56 13.93
N ILE A 105 -5.72 -3.67 14.43
CA ILE A 105 -6.03 -2.83 15.60
C ILE A 105 -7.23 -1.92 15.30
N LEU A 106 -7.23 -1.22 14.16
CA LEU A 106 -8.33 -0.32 13.79
C LEU A 106 -9.65 -1.06 13.59
N PHE A 107 -9.63 -2.22 12.94
CA PHE A 107 -10.83 -3.02 12.74
C PHE A 107 -11.43 -3.47 14.06
N LYS A 108 -10.61 -3.91 15.02
CA LYS A 108 -11.07 -4.26 16.38
C LYS A 108 -11.54 -3.07 17.19
N THR A 109 -10.97 -1.89 16.95
CA THR A 109 -11.34 -0.67 17.68
C THR A 109 -12.65 -0.08 17.18
N LEU A 110 -12.92 -0.14 15.87
CA LEU A 110 -14.00 0.61 15.22
C LEU A 110 -15.16 -0.26 14.74
N CYS A 111 -14.95 -1.56 14.56
CA CYS A 111 -15.92 -2.45 13.93
C CYS A 111 -16.31 -3.62 14.84
N ASN A 112 -17.51 -4.14 14.60
CA ASN A 112 -17.98 -5.41 15.14
C ASN A 112 -17.98 -6.49 14.06
N PRO A 113 -17.95 -7.79 14.41
CA PRO A 113 -18.17 -8.87 13.46
C PRO A 113 -19.44 -8.65 12.62
N GLY A 114 -19.31 -8.70 11.30
CA GLY A 114 -20.40 -8.46 10.35
C GLY A 114 -20.52 -7.03 9.85
N ASP A 115 -19.80 -6.08 10.45
CA ASP A 115 -19.71 -4.71 9.90
C ASP A 115 -18.98 -4.69 8.54
N ALA A 116 -19.14 -3.60 7.80
CA ALA A 116 -18.61 -3.41 6.48
C ALA A 116 -17.54 -2.32 6.42
N ILE A 117 -16.61 -2.48 5.49
CA ILE A 117 -15.63 -1.46 5.11
C ILE A 117 -15.68 -1.24 3.59
N LEU A 118 -15.51 0.00 3.15
CA LEU A 118 -15.35 0.33 1.74
C LEU A 118 -13.88 0.30 1.35
N THR A 119 -13.55 -0.42 0.28
CA THR A 119 -12.19 -0.62 -0.23
C THR A 119 -12.08 -0.17 -1.69
N PRO A 120 -10.93 0.38 -2.12
CA PRO A 120 -10.74 0.79 -3.51
C PRO A 120 -10.62 -0.41 -4.45
N VAL A 121 -11.21 -0.30 -5.63
CA VAL A 121 -11.06 -1.23 -6.76
C VAL A 121 -10.69 -0.42 -8.01
N PRO A 122 -9.56 -0.68 -8.68
CA PRO A 122 -8.52 -1.68 -8.34
C PRO A 122 -7.83 -1.39 -7.01
N GLY A 123 -7.41 -2.44 -6.30
CA GLY A 123 -6.87 -2.32 -4.96
C GLY A 123 -5.84 -3.38 -4.58
N TYR A 124 -5.28 -3.23 -3.38
CA TYR A 124 -4.28 -4.13 -2.84
C TYR A 124 -4.94 -5.41 -2.27
N PRO A 125 -4.60 -6.61 -2.78
CA PRO A 125 -5.36 -7.84 -2.51
C PRO A 125 -5.33 -8.31 -1.05
N LEU A 126 -4.42 -7.80 -0.20
CA LEU A 126 -4.34 -8.20 1.20
C LEU A 126 -5.49 -7.65 2.05
N LEU A 127 -6.16 -6.58 1.61
CA LEU A 127 -7.20 -5.91 2.38
C LEU A 127 -8.39 -6.82 2.69
N ASP A 128 -8.85 -7.59 1.72
CA ASP A 128 -9.94 -8.56 1.89
C ASP A 128 -9.60 -9.63 2.92
N SER A 129 -8.36 -10.16 2.86
CA SER A 129 -7.91 -11.14 3.84
C SER A 129 -7.84 -10.57 5.25
N LEU A 130 -7.35 -9.33 5.42
CA LEU A 130 -7.29 -8.67 6.72
C LEU A 130 -8.70 -8.41 7.28
N ALA A 131 -9.65 -7.98 6.45
CA ALA A 131 -11.04 -7.78 6.83
C ALA A 131 -11.72 -9.12 7.23
N ALA A 132 -11.54 -10.16 6.41
CA ALA A 132 -12.12 -11.47 6.67
C ALA A 132 -11.63 -12.08 7.98
N LEU A 133 -10.36 -11.91 8.35
CA LEU A 133 -9.79 -12.35 9.61
C LEU A 133 -10.44 -11.67 10.84
N GLU A 134 -11.03 -10.51 10.66
CA GLU A 134 -11.79 -9.79 11.70
C GLU A 134 -13.32 -9.94 11.55
N PHE A 135 -13.78 -10.88 10.67
CA PHE A 135 -15.20 -11.07 10.33
C PHE A 135 -15.88 -9.84 9.75
N LEU A 136 -15.13 -8.97 9.07
CA LEU A 136 -15.66 -7.83 8.33
C LEU A 136 -15.96 -8.21 6.89
N LYS A 137 -16.79 -7.41 6.24
CA LYS A 137 -17.11 -7.53 4.82
C LYS A 137 -16.53 -6.34 4.08
N THR A 138 -15.82 -6.59 2.98
CA THR A 138 -15.37 -5.55 2.05
C THR A 138 -16.45 -5.27 1.02
N PHE A 139 -16.60 -4.00 0.67
CA PHE A 139 -17.45 -3.54 -0.42
C PHE A 139 -16.65 -2.56 -1.28
N PRO A 140 -16.69 -2.72 -2.61
CA PRO A 140 -15.89 -1.89 -3.49
C PRO A 140 -16.45 -0.48 -3.63
N TYR A 141 -15.57 0.50 -3.71
CA TYR A 141 -15.76 1.72 -4.46
C TYR A 141 -14.75 1.75 -5.60
N PHE A 142 -15.06 2.44 -6.69
CA PHE A 142 -14.28 2.30 -7.91
C PHE A 142 -13.37 3.50 -8.18
N LEU A 143 -12.16 3.19 -8.62
CA LEU A 143 -11.29 4.10 -9.34
C LEU A 143 -11.48 3.81 -10.83
N THR A 144 -11.86 4.80 -11.61
CA THR A 144 -12.06 4.68 -13.05
C THR A 144 -10.94 5.39 -13.81
N CYS A 145 -10.52 4.81 -14.92
CA CYS A 145 -9.55 5.43 -15.81
C CYS A 145 -10.26 6.06 -17.01
N ALA A 146 -10.17 7.37 -17.14
CA ALA A 146 -10.67 8.12 -18.29
C ALA A 146 -9.60 9.09 -18.79
N ASP A 147 -9.41 9.14 -20.11
CA ASP A 147 -8.37 9.96 -20.76
C ASP A 147 -6.97 9.72 -20.16
N GLY A 148 -6.66 8.47 -19.81
CA GLY A 148 -5.41 8.07 -19.19
C GLY A 148 -5.21 8.60 -17.76
N LYS A 149 -6.28 9.00 -17.07
CA LYS A 149 -6.21 9.47 -15.67
C LYS A 149 -7.13 8.67 -14.79
N TRP A 150 -6.59 8.19 -13.69
CA TRP A 150 -7.38 7.57 -12.63
C TRP A 150 -8.10 8.62 -11.81
N ARG A 151 -9.33 8.34 -11.42
CA ARG A 151 -10.18 9.19 -10.58
C ARG A 151 -11.12 8.34 -9.75
N LEU A 152 -11.47 8.87 -8.58
CA LEU A 152 -12.55 8.31 -7.78
C LEU A 152 -13.90 8.46 -8.52
N ASP A 153 -14.58 7.35 -8.74
CA ASP A 153 -16.01 7.40 -9.04
C ASP A 153 -16.79 7.71 -7.77
N SER A 154 -17.07 8.99 -7.55
CA SER A 154 -17.80 9.44 -6.37
C SER A 154 -19.22 8.87 -6.28
N GLY A 155 -19.83 8.46 -7.40
CA GLY A 155 -21.12 7.79 -7.44
C GLY A 155 -21.04 6.41 -6.77
N SER A 156 -19.94 5.71 -6.90
CA SER A 156 -19.74 4.40 -6.29
C SER A 156 -19.68 4.45 -4.76
N LEU A 157 -19.29 5.59 -4.16
CA LEU A 157 -19.35 5.79 -2.71
C LEU A 157 -20.79 5.82 -2.16
N CYS A 158 -21.81 5.92 -3.00
CA CYS A 158 -23.21 5.92 -2.59
C CYS A 158 -23.81 4.50 -2.48
N ALA A 159 -23.12 3.48 -2.96
CA ALA A 159 -23.56 2.09 -2.95
C ALA A 159 -22.93 1.31 -1.79
N PHE A 160 -23.38 1.54 -0.57
CA PHE A 160 -22.82 0.95 0.64
C PHE A 160 -23.88 0.27 1.51
N PRO A 161 -23.52 -0.79 2.25
CA PRO A 161 -24.41 -1.39 3.25
C PRO A 161 -24.55 -0.50 4.49
N PRO A 162 -25.73 -0.53 5.16
CA PRO A 162 -25.98 0.32 6.34
C PRO A 162 -25.00 0.11 7.50
N GLN A 163 -24.36 -1.07 7.59
CA GLN A 163 -23.40 -1.40 8.63
C GLN A 163 -21.96 -0.96 8.30
N THR A 164 -21.76 -0.14 7.28
CA THR A 164 -20.43 0.41 6.93
C THR A 164 -19.88 1.27 8.06
N LYS A 165 -18.60 1.07 8.41
CA LYS A 165 -17.90 1.78 9.48
C LYS A 165 -16.68 2.54 9.01
N ILE A 166 -16.01 2.06 7.96
CA ILE A 166 -14.73 2.59 7.50
C ILE A 166 -14.79 2.81 5.99
N LEU A 167 -14.33 3.99 5.56
CA LEU A 167 -13.89 4.24 4.20
C LEU A 167 -12.36 4.13 4.18
N LEU A 168 -11.84 3.14 3.46
CA LEU A 168 -10.41 2.92 3.34
C LEU A 168 -9.91 3.50 2.03
N ILE A 169 -8.97 4.44 2.12
CA ILE A 169 -8.31 5.12 1.00
C ILE A 169 -6.88 4.61 0.93
N VAL A 170 -6.40 4.23 -0.25
CA VAL A 170 -4.99 3.93 -0.51
C VAL A 170 -4.45 5.01 -1.43
N SER A 171 -3.53 5.85 -0.93
CA SER A 171 -3.03 7.02 -1.68
C SER A 171 -1.54 7.29 -1.39
N PRO A 172 -0.64 7.11 -2.36
CA PRO A 172 -0.86 6.60 -3.72
C PRO A 172 -1.46 5.18 -3.76
N ASN A 173 -2.42 4.97 -4.67
CA ASN A 173 -3.07 3.68 -4.80
C ASN A 173 -2.12 2.63 -5.40
N ASN A 174 -2.22 1.42 -4.90
CA ASN A 174 -1.58 0.24 -5.46
C ASN A 174 -2.67 -0.64 -6.13
N PRO A 175 -2.67 -0.80 -7.49
CA PRO A 175 -1.52 -0.62 -8.37
C PRO A 175 -1.57 0.62 -9.28
N THR A 176 -2.61 1.43 -9.25
CA THR A 176 -2.89 2.46 -10.26
C THR A 176 -1.96 3.66 -10.18
N GLY A 177 -1.34 3.91 -9.03
CA GLY A 177 -0.55 5.09 -8.76
C GLY A 177 -1.40 6.37 -8.58
N HIS A 178 -2.72 6.25 -8.47
CA HIS A 178 -3.62 7.38 -8.22
C HIS A 178 -3.34 8.02 -6.86
N VAL A 179 -3.27 9.34 -6.83
CA VAL A 179 -3.16 10.15 -5.61
C VAL A 179 -4.46 10.92 -5.44
N PHE A 180 -5.11 10.74 -4.30
CA PHE A 180 -6.37 11.43 -4.00
C PHE A 180 -6.20 12.94 -4.10
N SER A 181 -7.06 13.58 -4.88
CA SER A 181 -7.14 15.04 -4.99
C SER A 181 -7.90 15.65 -3.80
N LYS A 182 -7.79 16.96 -3.64
CA LYS A 182 -8.54 17.67 -2.60
C LYS A 182 -10.05 17.60 -2.79
N GLU A 183 -10.51 17.57 -4.02
CA GLU A 183 -11.91 17.43 -4.38
C GLU A 183 -12.45 16.05 -3.99
N GLU A 184 -11.69 14.98 -4.29
CA GLU A 184 -12.03 13.60 -3.91
C GLU A 184 -12.01 13.45 -2.38
N TRP A 185 -11.03 14.06 -1.69
CA TRP A 185 -10.99 14.11 -0.24
C TRP A 185 -12.23 14.76 0.35
N ASN A 186 -12.64 15.93 -0.17
CA ASN A 186 -13.81 16.63 0.32
C ASN A 186 -15.08 15.78 0.16
N ALA A 187 -15.23 15.10 -0.96
CA ALA A 187 -16.34 14.18 -1.19
C ALA A 187 -16.33 13.00 -0.20
N ALA A 188 -15.16 12.41 0.05
CA ALA A 188 -14.96 11.34 1.01
C ALA A 188 -15.31 11.79 2.45
N VAL A 189 -14.83 12.96 2.87
CA VAL A 189 -15.10 13.53 4.21
C VAL A 189 -16.58 13.86 4.37
N GLU A 190 -17.22 14.43 3.35
CA GLU A 190 -18.65 14.73 3.41
C GLU A 190 -19.48 13.47 3.58
N MET A 191 -19.17 12.42 2.83
CA MET A 191 -19.84 11.12 2.94
C MET A 191 -19.58 10.51 4.34
N ALA A 192 -18.34 10.45 4.79
CA ALA A 192 -17.98 9.88 6.09
C ALA A 192 -18.57 10.65 7.27
N SER A 193 -18.70 11.97 7.16
CA SER A 193 -19.38 12.78 8.19
C SER A 193 -20.87 12.49 8.24
N ARG A 194 -21.54 12.40 7.09
CA ARG A 194 -22.97 12.12 7.00
C ARG A 194 -23.33 10.73 7.50
N GLU A 195 -22.53 9.73 7.14
CA GLU A 195 -22.82 8.31 7.42
C GLU A 195 -22.14 7.80 8.71
N ASN A 196 -21.46 8.66 9.47
CA ASN A 196 -20.73 8.31 10.69
C ASN A 196 -19.61 7.29 10.50
N TRP A 197 -18.88 7.35 9.39
CA TRP A 197 -17.71 6.51 9.16
C TRP A 197 -16.43 7.12 9.72
N ALA A 198 -15.41 6.29 9.90
CA ALA A 198 -14.02 6.70 9.99
C ALA A 198 -13.38 6.63 8.60
N ILE A 199 -12.35 7.44 8.37
CA ILE A 199 -11.50 7.34 7.18
C ILE A 199 -10.16 6.76 7.60
N VAL A 200 -9.70 5.72 6.90
CA VAL A 200 -8.35 5.16 7.03
C VAL A 200 -7.62 5.41 5.72
N VAL A 201 -6.49 6.12 5.78
CA VAL A 201 -5.65 6.43 4.62
C VAL A 201 -4.37 5.61 4.72
N ASP A 202 -4.20 4.64 3.83
CA ASP A 202 -2.94 3.94 3.68
C ASP A 202 -2.00 4.77 2.80
N GLU A 203 -0.97 5.33 3.43
CA GLU A 203 0.03 6.18 2.79
C GLU A 203 1.41 5.51 2.72
N VAL A 204 1.49 4.18 2.70
CA VAL A 204 2.79 3.48 2.64
C VAL A 204 3.64 3.93 1.46
N PHE A 205 3.02 4.40 0.37
CA PHE A 205 3.69 5.00 -0.79
C PHE A 205 3.74 6.53 -0.78
N GLY A 206 3.31 7.17 0.29
CA GLY A 206 3.20 8.63 0.40
C GLY A 206 4.50 9.40 0.13
N ASP A 207 5.68 8.80 0.35
CA ASP A 207 6.97 9.41 -0.01
C ASP A 207 7.25 9.47 -1.53
N PHE A 208 6.44 8.79 -2.34
CA PHE A 208 6.65 8.60 -3.78
C PHE A 208 5.49 9.21 -4.58
N ILE A 209 5.31 10.53 -4.47
CA ILE A 209 4.37 11.33 -5.26
C ILE A 209 5.20 12.18 -6.23
N TYR A 210 4.84 12.17 -7.53
CA TYR A 210 5.69 12.72 -8.61
C TYR A 210 5.14 13.97 -9.25
N ASP A 211 3.86 14.26 -9.13
CA ASP A 211 3.18 15.38 -9.79
C ASP A 211 2.98 16.61 -8.89
N GLY A 212 3.50 16.57 -7.66
CA GLY A 212 3.37 17.64 -6.70
C GLY A 212 2.00 17.75 -6.02
N THR A 213 1.14 16.75 -6.17
CA THR A 213 -0.16 16.71 -5.48
C THR A 213 0.05 16.81 -3.97
N GLU A 214 -0.70 17.71 -3.32
CA GLU A 214 -0.69 17.88 -1.89
C GLU A 214 -1.25 16.66 -1.17
N ARG A 215 -0.79 16.44 0.05
CA ARG A 215 -1.23 15.33 0.90
C ARG A 215 -2.38 15.74 1.81
N PRO A 216 -3.29 14.81 2.17
CA PRO A 216 -4.50 15.14 2.93
C PRO A 216 -4.25 15.48 4.41
N TRP A 217 -3.01 15.44 4.89
CA TRP A 217 -2.70 15.61 6.31
C TRP A 217 -3.21 16.91 6.95
N ASN A 218 -3.22 18.00 6.17
CA ASN A 218 -3.67 19.31 6.63
C ASN A 218 -5.03 19.73 6.05
N TRP A 219 -5.65 18.85 5.26
CA TRP A 219 -6.97 19.13 4.75
C TRP A 219 -8.01 18.99 5.86
N ASP A 220 -9.09 19.74 5.74
CA ASP A 220 -10.18 19.67 6.70
C ASP A 220 -10.82 18.28 6.65
N SER A 221 -10.98 17.68 7.82
CA SER A 221 -11.68 16.41 8.01
C SER A 221 -12.98 16.57 8.81
N LYS A 222 -13.37 17.82 9.09
CA LYS A 222 -14.52 18.14 9.95
C LYS A 222 -14.41 17.39 11.28
N ASP A 223 -15.46 16.69 11.69
CA ASP A 223 -15.53 15.85 12.89
C ASP A 223 -15.22 14.36 12.62
N VAL A 224 -14.82 14.03 11.40
CA VAL A 224 -14.53 12.63 11.00
C VAL A 224 -13.25 12.14 11.66
N PRO A 225 -13.26 10.96 12.31
CA PRO A 225 -12.03 10.30 12.74
C PRO A 225 -11.21 9.87 11.52
N VAL A 226 -9.94 10.30 11.46
CA VAL A 226 -9.06 9.98 10.33
C VAL A 226 -7.77 9.36 10.83
N PHE A 227 -7.34 8.29 10.17
CA PHE A 227 -6.10 7.57 10.46
C PHE A 227 -5.20 7.54 9.23
N PHE A 228 -3.93 7.87 9.40
CA PHE A 228 -2.90 7.83 8.34
C PHE A 228 -1.91 6.73 8.67
N LEU A 229 -1.86 5.71 7.83
CA LEU A 229 -1.00 4.55 8.02
C LEU A 229 0.29 4.70 7.21
N GLY A 230 1.40 4.35 7.83
CA GLY A 230 2.71 4.35 7.19
C GLY A 230 3.66 3.35 7.84
N GLY A 231 4.90 3.32 7.37
CA GLY A 231 5.90 2.43 7.95
C GLY A 231 7.21 2.39 7.19
N LEU A 232 8.23 1.82 7.82
CA LEU A 232 9.58 1.72 7.26
C LEU A 232 9.67 0.83 6.01
N SER A 233 8.69 -0.06 5.80
CA SER A 233 8.70 -1.01 4.69
C SER A 233 8.83 -0.35 3.31
N LYS A 234 8.16 0.77 3.12
CA LYS A 234 8.14 1.50 1.85
C LYS A 234 8.90 2.82 1.96
N SER A 235 8.63 3.62 2.99
CA SER A 235 9.25 4.94 3.16
C SER A 235 10.78 4.90 3.17
N VAL A 236 11.37 3.83 3.71
CA VAL A 236 12.83 3.60 3.71
C VAL A 236 13.22 2.22 3.15
N GLY A 237 12.30 1.53 2.47
CA GLY A 237 12.57 0.26 1.80
C GLY A 237 13.01 -0.89 2.72
N SER A 238 12.61 -0.87 3.99
CA SER A 238 13.11 -1.79 5.03
C SER A 238 12.00 -2.64 5.67
N PRO A 239 11.32 -3.52 4.90
CA PRO A 239 10.24 -4.34 5.42
C PRO A 239 10.67 -5.36 6.50
N GLN A 240 11.95 -5.72 6.53
CA GLN A 240 12.52 -6.66 7.49
C GLN A 240 12.54 -6.12 8.92
N LEU A 241 12.50 -4.80 9.12
CA LEU A 241 12.50 -4.19 10.46
C LEU A 241 11.14 -4.28 11.15
N LYS A 242 10.08 -4.56 10.41
CA LYS A 242 8.75 -4.74 10.98
C LYS A 242 8.34 -3.59 11.90
N LEU A 243 8.34 -2.35 11.37
CA LEU A 243 7.81 -1.18 12.04
C LEU A 243 6.88 -0.41 11.11
N GLY A 244 5.66 -0.21 11.57
CA GLY A 244 4.64 0.67 11.01
C GLY A 244 4.14 1.65 12.06
N TRP A 245 3.28 2.54 11.66
CA TRP A 245 2.59 3.49 12.51
C TRP A 245 1.23 3.85 11.97
N MET A 246 0.37 4.34 12.85
CA MET A 246 -0.79 5.15 12.51
C MET A 246 -0.71 6.48 13.25
N ALA A 247 -0.85 7.58 12.51
CA ALA A 247 -1.06 8.91 13.05
C ALA A 247 -2.53 9.27 12.84
N TYR A 248 -3.22 9.83 13.85
CA TYR A 248 -4.66 9.99 13.72
C TYR A 248 -5.19 11.30 14.31
N ARG A 249 -6.33 11.68 13.81
CA ARG A 249 -7.18 12.75 14.34
C ARG A 249 -8.45 12.12 14.87
N PRO A 250 -8.74 12.28 16.17
CA PRO A 250 -9.83 11.54 16.81
C PRO A 250 -11.23 11.99 16.35
N GLY A 251 -11.37 13.18 15.75
CA GLY A 251 -12.66 13.72 15.35
C GLY A 251 -13.70 13.64 16.47
N ARG A 252 -14.94 13.27 16.14
CA ARG A 252 -16.05 13.11 17.10
C ARG A 252 -15.86 12.02 18.16
N LEU A 253 -14.89 11.12 18.02
CA LEU A 253 -14.60 10.10 19.03
C LEU A 253 -13.84 10.67 20.23
N GLY A 254 -13.18 11.83 20.05
CA GLY A 254 -12.48 12.55 21.12
C GLY A 254 -11.38 11.73 21.80
N ALA A 255 -11.09 12.05 23.06
CA ALA A 255 -10.00 11.42 23.82
C ALA A 255 -10.18 9.91 24.01
N ARG A 256 -11.42 9.41 24.03
CA ARG A 256 -11.70 7.96 24.18
C ARG A 256 -11.11 7.11 23.05
N LEU A 257 -10.86 7.69 21.87
CA LEU A 257 -10.26 6.95 20.78
C LEU A 257 -8.85 6.47 21.13
N LYS A 258 -8.04 7.33 21.75
CA LYS A 258 -6.70 6.94 22.22
C LYS A 258 -6.74 5.75 23.17
N GLU A 259 -7.59 5.82 24.20
CA GLU A 259 -7.77 4.75 25.18
C GLU A 259 -8.18 3.43 24.50
N ALA A 260 -9.08 3.49 23.52
CA ALA A 260 -9.54 2.31 22.79
C ALA A 260 -8.46 1.71 21.90
N VAL A 261 -7.68 2.52 21.19
CA VAL A 261 -6.55 2.08 20.35
C VAL A 261 -5.48 1.42 21.24
N GLU A 262 -5.11 2.08 22.34
CA GLU A 262 -4.11 1.57 23.28
C GLU A 262 -4.55 0.25 23.91
N TYR A 263 -5.82 0.12 24.31
CA TYR A 263 -6.36 -1.11 24.85
C TYR A 263 -6.22 -2.30 23.90
N VAL A 264 -6.50 -2.08 22.60
CA VAL A 264 -6.36 -3.14 21.60
C VAL A 264 -4.89 -3.41 21.31
N ALA A 265 -4.06 -2.36 21.18
CA ALA A 265 -2.63 -2.48 20.88
C ALA A 265 -1.88 -3.21 22.01
N ASP A 266 -2.24 -2.97 23.27
CA ASP A 266 -1.63 -3.62 24.44
C ASP A 266 -1.76 -5.15 24.40
N ALA A 267 -2.82 -5.68 23.82
CA ALA A 267 -3.02 -7.12 23.64
C ALA A 267 -2.01 -7.76 22.66
N TYR A 268 -1.40 -6.98 21.77
CA TYR A 268 -0.36 -7.44 20.84
C TYR A 268 1.06 -7.28 21.40
N LEU A 269 1.20 -6.57 22.49
CA LEU A 269 2.47 -6.13 23.08
C LEU A 269 3.23 -5.14 22.17
N SER A 270 4.30 -4.59 22.70
CA SER A 270 5.11 -3.60 21.97
C SER A 270 5.91 -4.22 20.83
N VAL A 271 6.18 -3.41 19.81
CA VAL A 271 7.17 -3.70 18.77
C VAL A 271 8.54 -3.91 19.42
N SER A 272 9.38 -4.72 18.80
CA SER A 272 10.71 -5.07 19.34
C SER A 272 11.63 -3.86 19.55
N SER A 273 12.39 -3.85 20.64
CA SER A 273 13.34 -2.79 20.95
C SER A 273 14.35 -2.50 19.82
N PRO A 274 14.89 -3.50 19.10
CA PRO A 274 15.74 -3.23 17.94
C PRO A 274 15.05 -2.42 16.83
N ALA A 275 13.77 -2.69 16.57
CA ALA A 275 13.03 -1.93 15.57
C ALA A 275 12.86 -0.46 16.00
N PHE A 276 12.55 -0.21 17.26
CA PHE A 276 12.47 1.16 17.80
C PHE A 276 13.81 1.88 17.76
N ALA A 277 14.90 1.22 18.20
CA ALA A 277 16.23 1.82 18.21
C ALA A 277 16.71 2.23 16.81
N LEU A 278 16.35 1.45 15.79
CA LEU A 278 16.72 1.73 14.39
C LEU A 278 15.78 2.72 13.70
N ALA A 279 14.55 2.86 14.15
CA ALA A 279 13.54 3.69 13.46
C ALA A 279 13.96 5.17 13.34
N THR A 280 14.43 5.76 14.42
CA THR A 280 14.85 7.18 14.45
C THR A 280 15.99 7.46 13.46
N PRO A 281 17.13 6.75 13.49
CA PRO A 281 18.18 6.97 12.52
C PRO A 281 17.73 6.60 11.08
N MET A 282 16.91 5.58 10.88
CA MET A 282 16.38 5.22 9.56
C MET A 282 15.58 6.37 8.96
N LEU A 283 14.67 6.97 9.72
CA LEU A 283 13.87 8.10 9.26
C LEU A 283 14.75 9.33 8.98
N SER A 284 15.72 9.62 9.85
CA SER A 284 16.61 10.78 9.70
C SER A 284 17.58 10.67 8.52
N HIS A 285 18.09 9.47 8.23
CA HIS A 285 19.04 9.22 7.12
C HIS A 285 18.36 8.77 5.82
N SER A 286 17.04 8.82 5.75
CA SER A 286 16.28 8.28 4.62
C SER A 286 16.32 9.10 3.34
N LEU A 287 16.65 10.41 3.40
CA LEU A 287 16.50 11.33 2.27
C LEU A 287 17.31 10.90 1.04
N GLU A 288 18.59 10.58 1.22
CA GLU A 288 19.45 10.13 0.12
C GLU A 288 18.96 8.82 -0.48
N TYR A 289 18.55 7.89 0.36
CA TYR A 289 18.01 6.60 -0.09
C TYR A 289 16.71 6.76 -0.86
N LYS A 290 15.80 7.59 -0.37
CA LYS A 290 14.56 7.94 -1.08
C LYS A 290 14.85 8.57 -2.43
N ALA A 291 15.84 9.47 -2.51
CA ALA A 291 16.24 10.08 -3.77
C ALA A 291 16.74 9.03 -4.78
N LYS A 292 17.48 8.02 -4.34
CA LYS A 292 17.90 6.90 -5.22
C LYS A 292 16.72 6.09 -5.74
N ILE A 293 15.74 5.81 -4.86
CA ILE A 293 14.50 5.11 -5.25
C ILE A 293 13.70 5.96 -6.23
N GLN A 294 13.46 7.23 -5.92
CA GLN A 294 12.72 8.16 -6.78
C GLN A 294 13.38 8.30 -8.16
N LYS A 295 14.71 8.43 -8.19
CA LYS A 295 15.45 8.48 -9.47
C LYS A 295 15.17 7.24 -10.33
N ARG A 296 15.29 6.03 -9.75
CA ARG A 296 15.00 4.77 -10.45
C ARG A 296 13.58 4.76 -11.01
N ILE A 297 12.61 5.17 -10.23
CA ILE A 297 11.20 5.19 -10.63
C ILE A 297 10.98 6.20 -11.76
N CYS A 298 11.52 7.42 -11.65
CA CYS A 298 11.40 8.43 -12.69
C CYS A 298 12.08 8.00 -14.01
N ASP A 299 13.26 7.39 -13.93
CA ASP A 299 13.95 6.83 -15.09
C ASP A 299 13.06 5.77 -15.77
N ASN A 300 12.49 4.84 -14.99
CA ASN A 300 11.63 3.77 -15.50
C ASN A 300 10.27 4.28 -16.02
N LEU A 301 9.68 5.30 -15.40
CA LEU A 301 8.48 5.97 -15.94
C LEU A 301 8.77 6.62 -17.29
N SER A 302 9.94 7.23 -17.46
CA SER A 302 10.36 7.82 -18.73
C SER A 302 10.52 6.75 -19.82
N VAL A 303 11.13 5.62 -19.48
CA VAL A 303 11.26 4.45 -20.37
C VAL A 303 9.87 3.92 -20.75
N LEU A 304 8.99 3.73 -19.77
CA LEU A 304 7.63 3.23 -19.99
C LEU A 304 6.87 4.09 -21.00
N ARG A 305 6.88 5.41 -20.79
CA ARG A 305 6.24 6.39 -21.68
C ARG A 305 6.88 6.39 -23.08
N SER A 306 8.19 6.21 -23.18
CA SER A 306 8.89 6.19 -24.49
C SER A 306 8.55 4.93 -25.31
N VAL A 307 8.31 3.80 -24.66
CA VAL A 307 8.02 2.51 -25.32
C VAL A 307 6.57 2.44 -25.78
N PHE A 308 5.62 2.82 -24.95
CA PHE A 308 4.20 2.69 -25.26
C PHE A 308 3.59 3.98 -25.82
N GLY A 309 3.89 5.14 -25.24
CA GLY A 309 3.51 6.45 -25.77
C GLY A 309 2.01 6.79 -25.79
N GLN A 310 1.16 5.82 -25.45
CA GLN A 310 -0.31 5.93 -25.49
C GLN A 310 -0.85 5.88 -24.07
N VAL A 311 -1.67 6.87 -23.71
CA VAL A 311 -2.28 6.96 -22.38
C VAL A 311 -3.32 5.85 -22.11
N GLU A 312 -3.88 5.28 -23.16
CA GLU A 312 -4.78 4.13 -23.10
C GLU A 312 -4.06 2.87 -22.65
N VAL A 313 -2.78 2.71 -23.06
CA VAL A 313 -1.95 1.57 -22.63
C VAL A 313 -1.33 1.84 -21.27
N VAL A 314 -0.84 3.07 -21.03
CA VAL A 314 -0.17 3.45 -19.80
C VAL A 314 -0.84 4.69 -19.22
N PRO A 315 -1.84 4.53 -18.35
CA PRO A 315 -2.42 5.64 -17.62
C PRO A 315 -1.39 6.40 -16.79
N ASN A 316 -1.69 7.65 -16.48
CA ASN A 316 -0.79 8.49 -15.72
C ASN A 316 -0.58 7.94 -14.29
N VAL A 317 0.67 7.69 -13.94
CA VAL A 317 1.10 7.31 -12.60
C VAL A 317 1.50 8.57 -11.84
N GLN A 318 0.74 8.94 -10.81
CA GLN A 318 1.00 10.11 -9.97
C GLN A 318 1.91 9.78 -8.79
N GLY A 319 1.90 8.51 -8.32
CA GLY A 319 2.71 8.09 -7.19
C GLY A 319 2.87 6.57 -7.07
N GLY A 320 3.56 6.14 -6.02
CA GLY A 320 3.89 4.73 -5.80
C GLY A 320 5.05 4.25 -6.66
N TRP A 321 5.24 2.96 -6.77
CA TRP A 321 6.29 2.36 -7.61
C TRP A 321 5.80 1.20 -8.49
N TYR A 322 4.51 1.21 -8.78
CA TYR A 322 3.88 0.31 -9.74
C TYR A 322 3.25 1.12 -10.88
N ALA A 323 3.12 0.48 -12.02
CA ALA A 323 2.36 0.98 -13.14
C ALA A 323 1.45 -0.14 -13.65
N ALA A 324 0.19 0.19 -13.89
CA ALA A 324 -0.76 -0.68 -14.56
C ALA A 324 -0.74 -0.40 -16.07
N LEU A 325 -0.68 -1.45 -16.89
CA LEU A 325 -0.70 -1.38 -18.34
C LEU A 325 -1.92 -2.15 -18.84
N HIS A 326 -2.65 -1.56 -19.79
CA HIS A 326 -3.82 -2.17 -20.41
C HIS A 326 -3.57 -2.56 -21.85
N PHE A 327 -3.96 -3.78 -22.22
CA PHE A 327 -3.86 -4.32 -23.57
C PHE A 327 -5.22 -4.89 -23.96
N ASP A 328 -5.96 -4.13 -24.71
CA ASP A 328 -7.31 -4.48 -25.15
C ASP A 328 -7.34 -5.84 -25.88
N GLY A 329 -8.34 -6.67 -25.54
CA GLY A 329 -8.51 -8.02 -26.10
C GLY A 329 -7.55 -9.09 -25.57
N GLU A 330 -6.72 -8.82 -24.57
CA GLU A 330 -5.90 -9.81 -23.88
C GLU A 330 -6.59 -10.29 -22.59
N GLU A 331 -6.30 -11.51 -22.16
CA GLU A 331 -6.67 -12.05 -20.84
C GLU A 331 -5.44 -11.97 -19.92
N ASP A 332 -5.59 -11.48 -18.71
CA ASP A 332 -4.51 -11.15 -17.77
C ASP A 332 -3.57 -12.33 -17.50
N ASP A 333 -4.14 -13.49 -17.17
CA ASP A 333 -3.39 -14.69 -16.83
C ASP A 333 -2.72 -15.30 -18.05
N VAL A 334 -3.41 -15.31 -19.20
CA VAL A 334 -2.90 -15.80 -20.49
C VAL A 334 -1.71 -14.95 -20.93
N LEU A 335 -1.85 -13.62 -20.87
CA LEU A 335 -0.77 -12.69 -21.20
C LEU A 335 0.43 -12.88 -20.27
N THR A 336 0.21 -12.96 -18.96
CA THR A 336 1.27 -13.17 -17.97
C THR A 336 2.05 -14.47 -18.22
N LEU A 337 1.36 -15.57 -18.40
CA LEU A 337 1.99 -16.87 -18.68
C LEU A 337 2.72 -16.90 -20.04
N ARG A 338 2.17 -16.22 -21.05
CA ARG A 338 2.78 -16.10 -22.37
C ARG A 338 4.08 -15.28 -22.34
N LEU A 339 4.09 -14.13 -21.63
CA LEU A 339 5.28 -13.30 -21.46
C LEU A 339 6.40 -14.07 -20.75
N LEU A 340 6.08 -14.81 -19.70
CA LEU A 340 7.07 -15.63 -19.01
C LEU A 340 7.59 -16.77 -19.90
N ARG A 341 6.71 -17.47 -20.61
CA ARG A 341 7.07 -18.62 -21.46
C ARG A 341 7.94 -18.24 -22.65
N LYS A 342 7.56 -17.16 -23.36
CA LYS A 342 8.22 -16.78 -24.62
C LYS A 342 9.45 -15.90 -24.42
N HIS A 343 9.38 -15.01 -23.44
CA HIS A 343 10.35 -13.92 -23.29
C HIS A 343 11.11 -13.98 -21.97
N GLY A 344 10.75 -14.87 -21.05
CA GLY A 344 11.34 -14.89 -19.71
C GLY A 344 11.05 -13.60 -18.94
N ILE A 345 9.83 -13.07 -19.04
CA ILE A 345 9.41 -11.84 -18.35
C ILE A 345 8.28 -12.18 -17.40
N LEU A 346 8.45 -11.84 -16.13
CA LEU A 346 7.44 -12.01 -15.09
C LEU A 346 6.77 -10.67 -14.78
N VAL A 347 5.44 -10.63 -14.90
CA VAL A 347 4.56 -9.50 -14.53
C VAL A 347 3.50 -9.98 -13.57
N GLN A 348 2.76 -9.07 -12.92
CA GLN A 348 1.56 -9.40 -12.15
C GLN A 348 0.33 -9.24 -13.04
N PRO A 349 -0.58 -10.23 -13.10
CA PRO A 349 -1.85 -10.09 -13.82
C PRO A 349 -2.78 -9.13 -13.06
N GLY A 350 -3.62 -8.43 -13.79
CA GLY A 350 -4.54 -7.42 -13.25
C GLY A 350 -5.59 -8.00 -12.31
N PHE A 351 -6.06 -9.22 -12.55
CA PHE A 351 -7.05 -9.87 -11.69
C PHE A 351 -6.62 -9.96 -10.21
N LEU A 352 -5.30 -9.94 -9.92
CA LEU A 352 -4.81 -9.91 -8.54
C LEU A 352 -5.14 -8.60 -7.81
N PHE A 353 -5.53 -7.58 -8.53
CA PHE A 353 -5.87 -6.26 -8.02
C PHE A 353 -7.34 -5.90 -8.26
N ASP A 354 -8.15 -6.90 -8.63
CA ASP A 354 -9.59 -6.74 -8.90
C ASP A 354 -9.92 -5.71 -9.99
N PHE A 355 -9.07 -5.60 -11.03
CA PHE A 355 -9.45 -4.79 -12.18
C PHE A 355 -10.77 -5.30 -12.76
N PRO A 356 -11.75 -4.42 -13.03
CA PRO A 356 -13.08 -4.84 -13.48
C PRO A 356 -13.12 -5.41 -14.91
N GLU A 357 -12.07 -5.18 -15.69
CA GLU A 357 -11.91 -5.62 -17.07
C GLU A 357 -10.59 -6.37 -17.23
N ASP A 358 -10.57 -7.36 -18.12
CA ASP A 358 -9.34 -8.07 -18.50
C ASP A 358 -8.37 -7.17 -19.30
N GLY A 359 -7.14 -7.66 -19.50
CA GLY A 359 -6.12 -6.97 -20.29
C GLY A 359 -5.14 -6.16 -19.45
N TRP A 360 -5.27 -6.17 -18.15
CA TRP A 360 -4.36 -5.46 -17.26
C TRP A 360 -3.18 -6.31 -16.82
N ILE A 361 -1.99 -5.73 -16.87
CA ILE A 361 -0.81 -6.23 -16.16
C ILE A 361 -0.22 -5.13 -15.31
N VAL A 362 0.42 -5.51 -14.22
CA VAL A 362 1.08 -4.58 -13.30
C VAL A 362 2.57 -4.84 -13.27
N VAL A 363 3.36 -3.78 -13.42
CA VAL A 363 4.83 -3.83 -13.42
C VAL A 363 5.41 -2.94 -12.33
N SER A 364 6.53 -3.38 -11.76
CA SER A 364 7.30 -2.61 -10.79
C SER A 364 8.25 -1.66 -11.48
N LEU A 365 8.21 -0.40 -11.07
CA LEU A 365 9.13 0.65 -11.50
C LEU A 365 10.49 0.59 -10.75
N LEU A 366 10.71 -0.41 -9.90
CA LEU A 366 11.97 -0.60 -9.17
C LEU A 366 13.00 -1.42 -9.94
N THR A 367 12.57 -2.24 -10.91
CA THR A 367 13.45 -3.11 -11.70
C THR A 367 14.61 -2.30 -12.33
N GLU A 368 15.78 -2.90 -12.44
CA GLU A 368 16.96 -2.25 -13.05
C GLU A 368 16.60 -1.69 -14.44
N THR A 369 17.00 -0.44 -14.72
CA THR A 369 16.44 0.33 -15.85
C THR A 369 16.71 -0.30 -17.21
N SER A 370 17.89 -0.88 -17.44
CA SER A 370 18.20 -1.50 -18.75
C SER A 370 17.41 -2.82 -18.93
N ALA A 371 17.27 -3.60 -17.88
CA ALA A 371 16.47 -4.83 -17.89
C ALA A 371 14.98 -4.50 -18.06
N PHE A 372 14.51 -3.44 -17.41
CA PHE A 372 13.15 -2.93 -17.53
C PHE A 372 12.84 -2.51 -18.96
N GLU A 373 13.70 -1.70 -19.59
CA GLU A 373 13.54 -1.26 -20.98
C GLU A 373 13.49 -2.43 -21.95
N GLN A 374 14.42 -3.38 -21.83
CA GLN A 374 14.44 -4.57 -22.69
C GLN A 374 13.17 -5.40 -22.55
N ALA A 375 12.68 -5.57 -21.33
CA ALA A 375 11.44 -6.29 -21.07
C ALA A 375 10.24 -5.57 -21.70
N LEU A 376 10.11 -4.25 -21.51
CA LEU A 376 8.99 -3.48 -22.06
C LEU A 376 8.97 -3.50 -23.60
N ARG A 377 10.14 -3.42 -24.26
CA ARG A 377 10.22 -3.53 -25.72
C ARG A 377 9.71 -4.90 -26.23
N LYS A 378 10.03 -5.99 -25.52
CA LYS A 378 9.50 -7.33 -25.84
C LYS A 378 7.99 -7.43 -25.59
N ILE A 379 7.49 -6.84 -24.50
CA ILE A 379 6.05 -6.76 -24.21
C ILE A 379 5.35 -6.03 -25.35
N ALA A 380 5.86 -4.85 -25.75
CA ALA A 380 5.28 -4.06 -26.85
C ALA A 380 5.31 -4.80 -28.20
N GLN A 381 6.32 -5.61 -28.47
CA GLN A 381 6.37 -6.46 -29.68
C GLN A 381 5.32 -7.59 -29.62
N GLU A 382 5.16 -8.25 -28.48
CA GLU A 382 4.21 -9.35 -28.30
C GLU A 382 2.75 -8.88 -28.38
N THR A 383 2.42 -7.69 -27.87
CA THR A 383 1.05 -7.15 -27.82
C THR A 383 0.65 -6.41 -29.11
N ARG A 384 1.60 -5.85 -29.87
CA ARG A 384 1.32 -5.20 -31.19
C ARG A 384 1.21 -6.20 -32.35
N ALA A 385 1.70 -7.41 -32.18
CA ALA A 385 1.70 -8.43 -33.23
C ALA A 385 0.34 -9.12 -33.41
N ARG A 386 -0.66 -8.66 -32.73
CA ARG A 386 -2.07 -9.11 -32.84
C ARG A 386 -2.96 -7.95 -33.29
#